data_22e7bfa602721af97b66bff73f20ce89
#
_entry.id   22e7bfa602721af97b66bff73f20ce89
#
_cell.length_a   1.000
_cell.length_b   1.000
_cell.length_c   1.000
_cell.angle_alpha   90.00
_cell.angle_beta   90.00
_cell.angle_gamma   90.00
#
_symmetry.space_group_name_H-M   'P 1'
#
loop_
_entity.id
_entity.type
_entity.pdbx_description
1 polymer ?
#
loop_
_entity_poly.entity_id
_entity_poly.type
_entity_poly.pdbx_seq_one_letter_code
_entity_poly.pdbx_strand_id
1 'polypeptide(L)'
;RPWMASMTISITEIMKLGGRPDLGVDTFFEGKAVEDKKIVSALETTEFQIGLFTKLSKEDQEKMLASTLKEVVSIEEDFPRMVTAWRNGDDKTIEKIINESMIGSPDFRKELLDKRNKNWAVKINEFMKEDRDKMVIVGAAHLVGDKGLVKLLRDSGLKVKRWKSKKKKEPAKEDKKDSRFIPILFLDRFS
;
A
#
# COMPACT_ATOMS: atom_id res chain seq x y z
N ARG A 1 -20.14 -8.56 -8.36
CA ARG A 1 -19.03 -9.16 -9.11
C ARG A 1 -18.03 -9.79 -8.14
N PRO A 2 -17.34 -10.90 -8.49
CA PRO A 2 -16.46 -11.61 -7.57
C PRO A 2 -15.35 -10.73 -6.99
N TRP A 3 -14.70 -9.89 -7.78
CA TRP A 3 -13.67 -8.96 -7.31
C TRP A 3 -14.17 -8.01 -6.21
N MET A 4 -15.40 -7.52 -6.34
CA MET A 4 -16.00 -6.61 -5.34
C MET A 4 -16.29 -7.36 -4.03
N ALA A 5 -16.79 -8.60 -4.12
CA ALA A 5 -16.98 -9.45 -2.95
C ALA A 5 -15.65 -9.71 -2.23
N SER A 6 -14.58 -10.01 -2.99
CA SER A 6 -13.23 -10.19 -2.46
C SER A 6 -12.77 -8.97 -1.67
N MET A 7 -12.86 -7.77 -2.26
CA MET A 7 -12.47 -6.53 -1.58
C MET A 7 -13.33 -6.26 -0.33
N THR A 8 -14.65 -6.45 -0.42
CA THR A 8 -15.55 -6.21 0.71
C THR A 8 -15.22 -7.15 1.87
N ILE A 9 -15.00 -8.45 1.59
CA ILE A 9 -14.62 -9.43 2.61
C ILE A 9 -13.31 -9.01 3.28
N SER A 10 -12.26 -8.73 2.50
CA SER A 10 -10.95 -8.34 3.05
C SER A 10 -11.05 -7.10 3.95
N ILE A 11 -11.75 -6.06 3.50
CA ILE A 11 -11.92 -4.83 4.29
C ILE A 11 -12.71 -5.13 5.58
N THR A 12 -13.79 -5.91 5.49
CA THR A 12 -14.62 -6.23 6.64
C THR A 12 -13.83 -7.00 7.71
N GLU A 13 -13.04 -7.99 7.30
CA GLU A 13 -12.22 -8.76 8.24
C GLU A 13 -11.12 -7.90 8.89
N ILE A 14 -10.45 -7.04 8.12
CA ILE A 14 -9.48 -6.08 8.65
C ILE A 14 -10.16 -5.14 9.67
N MET A 15 -11.37 -4.67 9.38
CA MET A 15 -12.12 -3.80 10.32
C MET A 15 -12.50 -4.52 11.61
N LYS A 16 -12.85 -5.80 11.56
CA LYS A 16 -13.09 -6.62 12.75
C LYS A 16 -11.85 -6.72 13.64
N LEU A 17 -10.67 -6.74 13.04
CA LEU A 17 -9.39 -6.74 13.74
C LEU A 17 -8.94 -5.35 14.21
N GLY A 18 -9.80 -4.35 14.13
CA GLY A 18 -9.53 -2.99 14.57
C GLY A 18 -8.96 -2.06 13.50
N GLY A 19 -8.98 -2.49 12.23
CA GLY A 19 -8.64 -1.65 11.10
C GLY A 19 -9.55 -0.43 10.98
N ARG A 20 -8.97 0.73 10.80
CA ARG A 20 -9.68 2.02 10.71
C ARG A 20 -9.32 2.71 9.39
N PRO A 21 -10.15 2.55 8.34
CA PRO A 21 -9.90 3.20 7.03
C PRO A 21 -9.80 4.72 7.12
N ASP A 22 -10.57 5.31 8.01
CA ASP A 22 -10.59 6.75 8.27
C ASP A 22 -9.30 7.29 8.91
N LEU A 23 -8.44 6.42 9.44
CA LEU A 23 -7.16 6.76 10.04
C LEU A 23 -5.97 6.38 9.13
N GLY A 24 -6.21 6.16 7.85
CA GLY A 24 -5.16 5.85 6.87
C GLY A 24 -4.10 6.96 6.80
N VAL A 25 -2.85 6.57 6.54
CA VAL A 25 -1.72 7.52 6.41
C VAL A 25 -1.94 8.48 5.24
N ASP A 26 -2.48 7.99 4.14
CA ASP A 26 -2.88 8.76 2.96
C ASP A 26 -3.95 9.80 3.32
N THR A 27 -5.02 9.39 3.97
CA THR A 27 -6.09 10.28 4.45
C THR A 27 -5.54 11.36 5.40
N PHE A 28 -4.63 10.99 6.31
CA PHE A 28 -4.00 11.93 7.22
C PHE A 28 -3.20 13.01 6.48
N PHE A 29 -2.32 12.60 5.56
CA PHE A 29 -1.50 13.56 4.83
C PHE A 29 -2.28 14.37 3.81
N GLU A 30 -3.34 13.82 3.23
CA GLU A 30 -4.24 14.58 2.37
C GLU A 30 -4.95 15.68 3.16
N GLY A 31 -5.47 15.37 4.36
CA GLY A 31 -6.04 16.37 5.26
C GLY A 31 -5.02 17.47 5.59
N LYS A 32 -3.78 17.11 5.90
CA LYS A 32 -2.70 18.07 6.13
C LYS A 32 -2.39 18.93 4.91
N ALA A 33 -2.37 18.33 3.72
CA ALA A 33 -2.13 19.06 2.49
C ALA A 33 -3.24 20.11 2.23
N VAL A 34 -4.50 19.77 2.52
CA VAL A 34 -5.64 20.70 2.42
C VAL A 34 -5.50 21.85 3.43
N GLU A 35 -5.21 21.55 4.70
CA GLU A 35 -4.97 22.55 5.75
C GLU A 35 -3.85 23.51 5.36
N ASP A 36 -2.74 22.98 4.86
CA ASP A 36 -1.56 23.74 4.47
C ASP A 36 -1.65 24.36 3.05
N LYS A 37 -2.80 24.23 2.38
CA LYS A 37 -3.03 24.73 1.01
C LYS A 37 -1.99 24.21 0.01
N LYS A 38 -1.54 22.97 0.17
CA LYS A 38 -0.63 22.31 -0.76
C LYS A 38 -1.37 21.80 -1.99
N ILE A 39 -0.67 21.73 -3.11
CA ILE A 39 -1.21 21.13 -4.33
C ILE A 39 -1.17 19.61 -4.16
N VAL A 40 -2.32 18.97 -4.27
CA VAL A 40 -2.46 17.52 -4.28
C VAL A 40 -2.68 17.04 -5.70
N SER A 41 -1.97 16.02 -6.13
CA SER A 41 -2.14 15.38 -7.43
C SER A 41 -2.01 13.87 -7.31
N ALA A 42 -2.71 13.13 -8.16
CA ALA A 42 -2.67 11.68 -8.17
C ALA A 42 -1.61 11.14 -9.16
N LEU A 43 -0.98 10.03 -8.78
CA LEU A 43 -0.06 9.31 -9.68
C LEU A 43 -0.83 8.61 -10.83
N GLU A 44 -2.10 8.28 -10.62
CA GLU A 44 -2.99 7.65 -11.60
C GLU A 44 -4.46 8.00 -11.31
N THR A 45 -5.35 7.74 -12.25
CA THR A 45 -6.76 8.06 -12.07
C THR A 45 -7.52 6.93 -11.36
N THR A 46 -8.65 7.27 -10.74
CA THR A 46 -9.57 6.31 -10.12
C THR A 46 -10.09 5.28 -11.13
N GLU A 47 -10.41 5.71 -12.36
CA GLU A 47 -10.88 4.84 -13.43
C GLU A 47 -9.81 3.80 -13.79
N PHE A 48 -8.53 4.21 -13.82
CA PHE A 48 -7.44 3.28 -14.07
C PHE A 48 -7.38 2.21 -12.97
N GLN A 49 -7.45 2.61 -11.69
CA GLN A 49 -7.40 1.68 -10.56
C GLN A 49 -8.58 0.71 -10.54
N ILE A 50 -9.80 1.20 -10.73
CA ILE A 50 -10.98 0.34 -10.84
C ILE A 50 -10.83 -0.60 -12.04
N GLY A 51 -10.26 -0.09 -13.13
CA GLY A 51 -9.98 -0.86 -14.33
C GLY A 51 -9.10 -2.09 -14.10
N LEU A 52 -8.21 -2.07 -13.11
CA LEU A 52 -7.37 -3.23 -12.75
C LEU A 52 -8.21 -4.45 -12.32
N PHE A 53 -9.37 -4.23 -11.74
CA PHE A 53 -10.26 -5.28 -11.25
C PHE A 53 -11.40 -5.59 -12.24
N THR A 54 -11.96 -4.55 -12.84
CA THR A 54 -13.13 -4.72 -13.73
C THR A 54 -12.78 -5.34 -15.08
N LYS A 55 -11.52 -5.22 -15.51
CA LYS A 55 -10.99 -5.81 -16.74
C LYS A 55 -10.49 -7.25 -16.57
N LEU A 56 -10.42 -7.75 -15.34
CA LEU A 56 -10.10 -9.16 -15.11
C LEU A 56 -11.16 -10.06 -15.77
N SER A 57 -10.72 -11.20 -16.30
CA SER A 57 -11.64 -12.23 -16.75
C SER A 57 -12.55 -12.70 -15.61
N LYS A 58 -13.69 -13.27 -15.93
CA LYS A 58 -14.58 -13.86 -14.90
C LYS A 58 -13.83 -14.91 -14.09
N GLU A 59 -13.04 -15.74 -14.74
CA GLU A 59 -12.23 -16.79 -14.14
C GLU A 59 -11.21 -16.21 -13.15
N ASP A 60 -10.49 -15.13 -13.51
CA ASP A 60 -9.51 -14.50 -12.64
C ASP A 60 -10.16 -13.80 -11.44
N GLN A 61 -11.34 -13.21 -11.63
CA GLN A 61 -12.13 -12.66 -10.52
C GLN A 61 -12.60 -13.76 -9.54
N GLU A 62 -12.98 -14.94 -10.05
CA GLU A 62 -13.36 -16.08 -9.24
C GLU A 62 -12.14 -16.65 -8.49
N LYS A 63 -10.99 -16.76 -9.14
CA LYS A 63 -9.72 -17.14 -8.48
C LYS A 63 -9.34 -16.16 -7.38
N MET A 64 -9.47 -14.86 -7.63
CA MET A 64 -9.23 -13.82 -6.63
C MET A 64 -10.13 -14.01 -5.41
N LEU A 65 -11.43 -14.22 -5.60
CA LEU A 65 -12.36 -14.44 -4.51
C LEU A 65 -12.03 -15.73 -3.74
N ALA A 66 -11.70 -16.80 -4.45
CA ALA A 66 -11.31 -18.07 -3.81
C ALA A 66 -10.02 -17.93 -2.98
N SER A 67 -9.04 -17.13 -3.44
CA SER A 67 -7.84 -16.80 -2.68
C SER A 67 -8.20 -16.01 -1.41
N THR A 68 -9.01 -14.98 -1.55
CA THR A 68 -9.46 -14.17 -0.40
C THR A 68 -10.14 -15.01 0.67
N LEU A 69 -11.00 -15.95 0.29
CA LEU A 69 -11.67 -16.83 1.25
C LEU A 69 -10.69 -17.75 1.99
N LYS A 70 -9.57 -18.13 1.38
CA LYS A 70 -8.50 -18.87 2.05
C LYS A 70 -7.69 -17.99 2.99
N GLU A 71 -7.34 -16.77 2.54
CA GLU A 71 -6.55 -15.82 3.31
C GLU A 71 -7.28 -15.34 4.58
N VAL A 72 -8.60 -15.23 4.52
CA VAL A 72 -9.43 -14.87 5.69
C VAL A 72 -9.26 -15.84 6.86
N VAL A 73 -8.95 -17.11 6.60
CA VAL A 73 -8.74 -18.11 7.67
C VAL A 73 -7.49 -17.81 8.51
N SER A 74 -6.46 -17.21 7.91
CA SER A 74 -5.21 -16.87 8.59
C SER A 74 -5.09 -15.37 8.94
N ILE A 75 -6.10 -14.57 8.64
CA ILE A 75 -6.00 -13.10 8.74
C ILE A 75 -5.74 -12.61 10.17
N GLU A 76 -6.24 -13.34 11.18
CA GLU A 76 -6.00 -12.99 12.59
C GLU A 76 -4.51 -13.06 12.98
N GLU A 77 -3.74 -13.92 12.31
CA GLU A 77 -2.30 -14.06 12.51
C GLU A 77 -1.51 -13.15 11.55
N ASP A 78 -1.89 -13.14 10.28
CA ASP A 78 -1.15 -12.45 9.24
C ASP A 78 -1.26 -10.94 9.30
N PHE A 79 -2.42 -10.42 9.67
CA PHE A 79 -2.64 -8.99 9.74
C PHE A 79 -1.79 -8.29 10.83
N PRO A 80 -1.75 -8.75 12.09
CA PRO A 80 -0.84 -8.17 13.10
C PRO A 80 0.64 -8.31 12.72
N ARG A 81 1.03 -9.40 12.08
CA ARG A 81 2.40 -9.61 11.57
C ARG A 81 2.75 -8.57 10.51
N MET A 82 1.86 -8.31 9.56
CA MET A 82 2.03 -7.29 8.53
C MET A 82 2.13 -5.88 9.15
N VAL A 83 1.24 -5.53 10.08
CA VAL A 83 1.26 -4.25 10.80
C VAL A 83 2.58 -4.07 11.56
N THR A 84 3.05 -5.11 12.23
CA THR A 84 4.33 -5.09 12.97
C THR A 84 5.51 -4.86 12.03
N ALA A 85 5.56 -5.59 10.92
CA ALA A 85 6.60 -5.43 9.90
C ALA A 85 6.60 -4.00 9.32
N TRP A 86 5.43 -3.47 9.01
CA TRP A 86 5.28 -2.11 8.50
C TRP A 86 5.75 -1.07 9.52
N ARG A 87 5.31 -1.13 10.78
CA ARG A 87 5.71 -0.21 11.85
C ARG A 87 7.22 -0.21 12.10
N ASN A 88 7.84 -1.37 12.02
CA ASN A 88 9.28 -1.54 12.21
C ASN A 88 10.09 -1.22 10.95
N GLY A 89 9.43 -1.03 9.80
CA GLY A 89 10.06 -0.88 8.52
C GLY A 89 10.84 -2.12 8.09
N ASP A 90 10.31 -3.30 8.35
CA ASP A 90 10.87 -4.57 7.94
C ASP A 90 10.46 -4.89 6.49
N ASP A 91 11.25 -4.34 5.56
CA ASP A 91 11.01 -4.47 4.12
C ASP A 91 10.98 -5.93 3.67
N LYS A 92 11.82 -6.78 4.28
CA LYS A 92 11.92 -8.21 3.89
C LYS A 92 10.66 -8.98 4.26
N THR A 93 10.13 -8.74 5.44
CA THR A 93 8.87 -9.38 5.87
C THR A 93 7.70 -8.87 5.04
N ILE A 94 7.63 -7.57 4.73
CA ILE A 94 6.58 -7.02 3.85
C ILE A 94 6.67 -7.65 2.47
N GLU A 95 7.86 -7.70 1.86
CA GLU A 95 8.07 -8.31 0.54
C GLU A 95 7.66 -9.80 0.54
N LYS A 96 8.02 -10.54 1.59
CA LYS A 96 7.65 -11.95 1.74
C LYS A 96 6.13 -12.12 1.78
N ILE A 97 5.43 -11.36 2.62
CA ILE A 97 3.96 -11.42 2.72
C ILE A 97 3.30 -11.13 1.36
N ILE A 98 3.75 -10.08 0.66
CA ILE A 98 3.21 -9.71 -0.65
C ILE A 98 3.45 -10.82 -1.69
N ASN A 99 4.64 -11.41 -1.69
CA ASN A 99 4.94 -12.50 -2.61
C ASN A 99 4.09 -13.74 -2.32
N GLU A 100 3.89 -14.08 -1.05
CA GLU A 100 3.05 -15.20 -0.63
C GLU A 100 1.58 -15.01 -1.02
N SER A 101 1.02 -13.84 -0.78
CA SER A 101 -0.39 -13.53 -1.12
C SER A 101 -0.67 -13.50 -2.62
N MET A 102 0.35 -13.33 -3.47
CA MET A 102 0.19 -13.23 -4.93
C MET A 102 0.75 -14.43 -5.69
N ILE A 103 1.12 -15.51 -5.00
CA ILE A 103 1.80 -16.68 -5.61
C ILE A 103 0.96 -17.33 -6.72
N GLY A 104 -0.35 -17.36 -6.56
CA GLY A 104 -1.30 -17.94 -7.52
C GLY A 104 -1.73 -17.00 -8.66
N SER A 105 -1.24 -15.75 -8.70
CA SER A 105 -1.71 -14.74 -9.63
C SER A 105 -0.58 -13.82 -10.12
N PRO A 106 0.46 -14.37 -10.79
CA PRO A 106 1.64 -13.58 -11.20
C PRO A 106 1.30 -12.48 -12.20
N ASP A 107 0.35 -12.70 -13.10
CA ASP A 107 -0.08 -11.69 -14.06
C ASP A 107 -0.84 -10.55 -13.37
N PHE A 108 -1.69 -10.86 -12.41
CA PHE A 108 -2.37 -9.84 -11.60
C PHE A 108 -1.38 -9.02 -10.78
N ARG A 109 -0.37 -9.66 -10.15
CA ARG A 109 0.71 -8.98 -9.47
C ARG A 109 1.45 -8.00 -10.40
N LYS A 110 1.75 -8.44 -11.62
CA LYS A 110 2.41 -7.61 -12.63
C LYS A 110 1.60 -6.35 -12.97
N GLU A 111 0.28 -6.49 -13.13
CA GLU A 111 -0.61 -5.35 -13.39
C GLU A 111 -0.74 -4.45 -12.15
N LEU A 112 -0.96 -5.04 -10.98
CA LEU A 112 -1.27 -4.33 -9.75
C LEU A 112 -0.06 -3.58 -9.17
N LEU A 113 1.15 -4.13 -9.31
CA LEU A 113 2.36 -3.58 -8.72
C LEU A 113 3.41 -3.19 -9.77
N ASP A 114 3.90 -4.14 -10.56
CA ASP A 114 5.13 -3.94 -11.35
C ASP A 114 4.99 -2.86 -12.41
N LYS A 115 3.89 -2.87 -13.17
CA LYS A 115 3.63 -1.87 -14.23
C LYS A 115 3.36 -0.50 -13.62
N ARG A 116 2.60 -0.44 -12.54
CA ARG A 116 2.32 0.80 -11.83
C ARG A 116 3.61 1.41 -11.27
N ASN A 117 4.46 0.61 -10.64
CA ASN A 117 5.75 1.05 -10.13
C ASN A 117 6.64 1.65 -11.24
N LYS A 118 6.68 1.01 -12.42
CA LYS A 118 7.43 1.54 -13.56
C LYS A 118 6.88 2.90 -14.02
N ASN A 119 5.55 3.00 -14.17
CA ASN A 119 4.91 4.25 -14.58
C ASN A 119 5.13 5.36 -13.55
N TRP A 120 5.01 5.04 -12.26
CA TRP A 120 5.23 5.99 -11.19
C TRP A 120 6.70 6.42 -11.07
N ALA A 121 7.63 5.50 -11.28
CA ALA A 121 9.05 5.86 -11.31
C ALA A 121 9.36 6.89 -12.39
N VAL A 122 8.74 6.77 -13.58
CA VAL A 122 8.86 7.79 -14.65
C VAL A 122 8.31 9.14 -14.18
N LYS A 123 7.09 9.16 -13.62
CA LYS A 123 6.48 10.40 -13.11
C LYS A 123 7.29 11.03 -11.99
N ILE A 124 7.81 10.23 -11.05
CA ILE A 124 8.63 10.73 -9.96
C ILE A 124 9.94 11.34 -10.49
N ASN A 125 10.57 10.71 -11.50
CA ASN A 125 11.74 11.29 -12.16
C ASN A 125 11.42 12.64 -12.82
N GLU A 126 10.24 12.82 -13.40
CA GLU A 126 9.81 14.12 -13.93
C GLU A 126 9.61 15.15 -12.80
N PHE A 127 8.99 14.75 -11.69
CA PHE A 127 8.82 15.61 -10.51
C PHE A 127 10.17 16.11 -9.96
N MET A 128 11.21 15.28 -10.02
CA MET A 128 12.57 15.66 -9.55
C MET A 128 13.25 16.73 -10.40
N LYS A 129 12.71 17.05 -11.57
CA LYS A 129 13.19 18.16 -12.42
C LYS A 129 12.58 19.51 -12.01
N GLU A 130 11.54 19.50 -11.20
CA GLU A 130 10.90 20.72 -10.71
C GLU A 130 11.64 21.25 -9.47
N ASP A 131 11.73 22.57 -9.35
CA ASP A 131 12.32 23.25 -8.17
C ASP A 131 11.30 23.36 -7.03
N ARG A 132 10.79 22.21 -6.57
CA ARG A 132 9.85 22.11 -5.45
C ARG A 132 9.98 20.77 -4.76
N ASP A 133 9.91 20.79 -3.44
CA ASP A 133 9.80 19.56 -2.66
C ASP A 133 8.48 18.85 -2.95
N LYS A 134 8.56 17.55 -3.15
CA LYS A 134 7.41 16.68 -3.41
C LYS A 134 7.35 15.60 -2.34
N MET A 135 6.15 15.34 -1.84
CA MET A 135 5.87 14.19 -1.00
C MET A 135 5.02 13.19 -1.80
N VAL A 136 5.52 11.97 -1.93
CA VAL A 136 4.83 10.89 -2.64
C VAL A 136 4.40 9.85 -1.61
N ILE A 137 3.11 9.54 -1.56
CA ILE A 137 2.52 8.57 -0.63
C ILE A 137 1.98 7.41 -1.44
N VAL A 138 2.46 6.21 -1.15
CA VAL A 138 2.05 4.97 -1.81
C VAL A 138 2.02 3.82 -0.80
N GLY A 139 1.27 2.78 -1.10
CA GLY A 139 1.22 1.58 -0.29
C GLY A 139 2.61 0.92 -0.15
N ALA A 140 2.90 0.36 1.02
CA ALA A 140 4.20 -0.25 1.33
C ALA A 140 4.62 -1.34 0.34
N ALA A 141 3.65 -2.07 -0.23
CA ALA A 141 3.89 -3.08 -1.25
C ALA A 141 4.59 -2.53 -2.51
N HIS A 142 4.37 -1.25 -2.83
CA HIS A 142 5.00 -0.58 -3.96
C HIS A 142 6.46 -0.19 -3.70
N LEU A 143 6.91 -0.19 -2.46
CA LEU A 143 8.25 0.28 -2.09
C LEU A 143 9.31 -0.84 -2.06
N VAL A 144 8.88 -2.09 -1.86
CA VAL A 144 9.75 -3.22 -1.55
C VAL A 144 10.04 -4.12 -2.76
N GLY A 145 11.15 -4.86 -2.67
CA GLY A 145 11.56 -5.84 -3.69
C GLY A 145 12.25 -5.24 -4.93
N ASP A 146 12.69 -6.11 -5.83
CA ASP A 146 13.47 -5.74 -7.01
C ASP A 146 12.69 -4.91 -8.04
N LYS A 147 11.36 -4.97 -8.00
CA LYS A 147 10.48 -4.17 -8.84
C LYS A 147 9.76 -3.06 -8.06
N GLY A 148 10.18 -2.83 -6.80
CA GLY A 148 9.69 -1.75 -5.97
C GLY A 148 10.22 -0.39 -6.40
N LEU A 149 9.47 0.67 -6.09
CA LEU A 149 9.82 2.05 -6.44
C LEU A 149 11.19 2.45 -5.93
N VAL A 150 11.57 2.04 -4.71
CA VAL A 150 12.89 2.39 -4.15
C VAL A 150 14.02 1.86 -5.03
N LYS A 151 13.90 0.63 -5.52
CA LYS A 151 14.90 0.02 -6.42
C LYS A 151 14.88 0.70 -7.78
N LEU A 152 13.70 0.90 -8.38
CA LEU A 152 13.55 1.51 -9.69
C LEU A 152 14.10 2.95 -9.73
N LEU A 153 13.87 3.73 -8.68
CA LEU A 153 14.39 5.10 -8.58
C LEU A 153 15.92 5.12 -8.40
N ARG A 154 16.49 4.18 -7.66
CA ARG A 154 17.96 4.03 -7.57
C ARG A 154 18.56 3.63 -8.92
N ASP A 155 17.94 2.70 -9.61
CA ASP A 155 18.40 2.25 -10.93
C ASP A 155 18.32 3.35 -11.99
N SER A 156 17.41 4.31 -11.83
CA SER A 156 17.35 5.52 -12.67
C SER A 156 18.37 6.59 -12.29
N GLY A 157 19.25 6.33 -11.32
CA GLY A 157 20.34 7.26 -10.91
C GLY A 157 19.95 8.19 -9.77
N LEU A 158 18.75 8.12 -9.20
CA LEU A 158 18.39 8.95 -8.06
C LEU A 158 19.05 8.47 -6.77
N LYS A 159 19.47 9.41 -5.95
CA LYS A 159 20.03 9.13 -4.61
C LYS A 159 18.90 8.91 -3.60
N VAL A 160 18.45 7.68 -3.45
CA VAL A 160 17.39 7.33 -2.52
C VAL A 160 17.95 6.83 -1.18
N LYS A 161 17.67 7.56 -0.12
CA LYS A 161 18.06 7.22 1.26
C LYS A 161 16.83 6.91 2.09
N ARG A 162 16.96 5.92 2.98
CA ARG A 162 15.96 5.69 4.01
C ARG A 162 16.12 6.75 5.10
N TRP A 163 15.06 7.49 5.38
CA TRP A 163 15.02 8.36 6.54
C TRP A 163 14.84 7.51 7.81
N LYS A 164 15.65 7.77 8.83
CA LYS A 164 15.53 7.13 10.13
C LYS A 164 15.18 8.22 11.14
N SER A 165 14.05 8.07 11.82
CA SER A 165 13.75 8.90 12.97
C SER A 165 14.88 8.81 13.98
N LYS A 166 15.37 9.95 14.47
CA LYS A 166 16.19 9.95 15.69
C LYS A 166 15.28 9.40 16.78
N LYS A 167 15.60 8.24 17.36
CA LYS A 167 14.85 7.70 18.50
C LYS A 167 14.75 8.79 19.56
N LYS A 168 13.58 9.42 19.72
CA LYS A 168 13.26 10.01 21.01
C LYS A 168 13.28 8.83 21.97
N LYS A 169 14.06 8.88 23.04
CA LYS A 169 13.95 7.94 24.14
C LYS A 169 12.48 7.98 24.56
N GLU A 170 11.75 6.90 24.29
CA GLU A 170 10.39 6.79 24.78
C GLU A 170 10.43 6.93 26.29
N PRO A 171 9.59 7.76 26.90
CA PRO A 171 9.31 7.61 28.33
C PRO A 171 8.70 6.21 28.47
N ALA A 172 9.28 5.42 29.37
CA ALA A 172 8.78 4.10 29.69
C ALA A 172 7.33 4.20 30.19
N LYS A 173 6.47 3.32 29.63
CA LYS A 173 5.13 2.92 30.09
C LYS A 173 3.92 3.72 29.60
N GLU A 174 2.93 2.85 29.29
CA GLU A 174 1.50 3.07 29.05
C GLU A 174 1.16 3.38 27.59
N ASP A 175 0.34 2.62 26.89
CA ASP A 175 -0.87 1.88 27.26
C ASP A 175 -1.16 0.76 26.25
N LYS A 176 -1.61 -0.38 26.72
CA LYS A 176 -2.08 -1.53 25.95
C LYS A 176 -3.43 -1.26 25.24
N LYS A 177 -3.69 -0.09 24.71
CA LYS A 177 -5.01 0.21 24.12
C LYS A 177 -5.02 1.06 22.85
N ASP A 178 -3.91 1.37 22.23
CA ASP A 178 -3.93 2.12 20.96
C ASP A 178 -3.27 1.34 19.80
N SER A 179 -3.97 0.29 19.35
CA SER A 179 -3.67 -0.43 18.10
C SER A 179 -4.28 0.29 16.88
N ARG A 180 -4.37 1.62 16.89
CA ARG A 180 -5.24 2.40 15.99
C ARG A 180 -4.59 2.90 14.70
N PHE A 181 -3.37 2.49 14.35
CA PHE A 181 -2.74 2.90 13.11
C PHE A 181 -2.51 1.73 12.19
N ILE A 182 -3.36 1.60 11.18
CA ILE A 182 -3.24 0.56 10.17
C ILE A 182 -3.22 1.21 8.79
N PRO A 183 -2.13 1.06 8.04
CA PRO A 183 -2.14 1.43 6.64
C PRO A 183 -3.00 0.43 5.90
N ILE A 184 -4.12 0.87 5.38
CA ILE A 184 -4.88 0.07 4.43
C ILE A 184 -4.09 0.03 3.14
N LEU A 185 -3.69 -1.17 2.78
CA LEU A 185 -2.91 -1.49 1.59
C LEU A 185 -3.70 -1.32 0.29
N PHE A 186 -4.92 -0.82 0.33
CA PHE A 186 -5.79 -0.60 -0.81
C PHE A 186 -6.76 0.52 -0.49
N LEU A 187 -6.60 1.58 -1.16
CA LEU A 187 -7.59 2.51 -1.68
C LEU A 187 -7.00 3.91 -1.73
N ASP A 188 -6.44 4.25 -2.89
CA ASP A 188 -6.57 5.62 -3.32
C ASP A 188 -8.08 5.90 -3.42
N ARG A 189 -8.51 6.93 -2.76
CA ARG A 189 -9.88 7.35 -2.60
C ARG A 189 -10.74 7.21 -3.84
N PHE A 190 -11.93 6.65 -3.64
CA PHE A 190 -13.13 7.03 -4.37
C PHE A 190 -13.61 8.40 -3.83
N SER A 191 -13.41 9.45 -4.57
CA SER A 191 -14.13 10.72 -4.45
C SER A 191 -14.83 11.01 -5.76
#